data_79b8e900daca6a3ceedde850228c4124
#
_entry.id   79b8e900daca6a3ceedde850228c4124
#
_cell.length_a   1.000
_cell.length_b   1.000
_cell.length_c   1.000
_cell.angle_alpha   90.00
_cell.angle_beta   90.00
_cell.angle_gamma   90.00
#
_symmetry.space_group_name_H-M   'P 1'
#
loop_
_entity.id
_entity.type
_entity.pdbx_description
1 polymer ?
#
loop_
_entity_poly.entity_id
_entity_poly.type
_entity_poly.pdbx_seq_one_letter_code
_entity_poly.pdbx_strand_id
1 'polypeptide(L)'
;MNRANLSGMKLHQGISFHPAMMRVPDSPVLFWPGCALLNLDGEILRKTLSVLQWAEPQIALAACCCGQPTRYLLPNRFAQRQKKITDLLQKHGVQRIYTACPNCTLQLRELGGFEVLPIWPLLVEVVQPRDLAPLPQGKSFVWHDPCPTRRDLTQQQAARQLLEKCGCSFTEPEHTGCSTICCGNFHMTHTLRPEVSTQMRQRRLNEFPADRVILSSCEGCLGAFRPEGRQTMHLLELLFGQSSSHSWGNRIRTTLSIR
;
A
#
# COMPACT_ATOMS: atom_id res chain seq x y z
N MET A 1 -15.20 6.33 -20.28
CA MET A 1 -15.39 5.63 -18.97
C MET A 1 -15.77 4.18 -19.25
N ASN A 2 -14.94 3.23 -18.83
CA ASN A 2 -15.25 1.79 -19.00
C ASN A 2 -16.27 1.36 -17.93
N ARG A 3 -17.53 1.09 -18.36
CA ARG A 3 -18.64 0.75 -17.45
C ARG A 3 -18.37 -0.52 -16.63
N ALA A 4 -17.72 -1.52 -17.20
CA ALA A 4 -17.39 -2.77 -16.53
C ALA A 4 -16.39 -2.54 -15.38
N ASN A 5 -15.33 -1.78 -15.60
CA ASN A 5 -14.36 -1.41 -14.56
C ASN A 5 -15.01 -0.59 -13.43
N LEU A 6 -15.92 0.33 -13.78
CA LEU A 6 -16.63 1.12 -12.78
C LEU A 6 -17.54 0.24 -11.91
N SER A 7 -18.28 -0.70 -12.51
CA SER A 7 -19.15 -1.64 -11.78
C SER A 7 -18.35 -2.56 -10.87
N GLY A 8 -17.23 -3.11 -11.35
CA GLY A 8 -16.31 -3.92 -10.55
C GLY A 8 -15.74 -3.16 -9.35
N MET A 9 -15.33 -1.90 -9.56
CA MET A 9 -14.83 -1.06 -8.46
C MET A 9 -15.91 -0.66 -7.46
N LYS A 10 -17.16 -0.42 -7.91
CA LYS A 10 -18.29 -0.16 -7.00
C LYS A 10 -18.61 -1.39 -6.16
N LEU A 11 -18.61 -2.58 -6.75
CA LEU A 11 -18.76 -3.86 -6.04
C LEU A 11 -17.65 -4.05 -5.02
N HIS A 12 -16.37 -3.87 -5.45
CA HIS A 12 -15.22 -3.89 -4.54
C HIS A 12 -15.42 -2.96 -3.34
N GLN A 13 -15.90 -1.74 -3.57
CA GLN A 13 -16.17 -0.78 -2.49
C GLN A 13 -17.36 -1.19 -1.61
N GLY A 14 -18.37 -1.86 -2.16
CA GLY A 14 -19.47 -2.44 -1.39
C GLY A 14 -18.96 -3.52 -0.42
N ILE A 15 -18.20 -4.48 -0.93
CA ILE A 15 -17.62 -5.59 -0.15
C ILE A 15 -16.63 -5.04 0.90
N SER A 16 -15.77 -4.08 0.53
CA SER A 16 -14.76 -3.52 1.44
C SER A 16 -15.34 -2.82 2.66
N PHE A 17 -16.58 -2.33 2.59
CA PHE A 17 -17.30 -1.70 3.69
C PHE A 17 -18.37 -2.60 4.33
N HIS A 18 -18.42 -3.88 3.93
CA HIS A 18 -19.22 -4.86 4.64
C HIS A 18 -18.62 -5.12 6.04
N PRO A 19 -19.41 -5.26 7.11
CA PRO A 19 -18.90 -5.45 8.47
C PRO A 19 -17.90 -6.61 8.61
N ALA A 20 -18.10 -7.71 7.91
CA ALA A 20 -17.18 -8.85 7.91
C ALA A 20 -15.79 -8.53 7.32
N MET A 21 -15.67 -7.48 6.51
CA MET A 21 -14.44 -7.07 5.83
C MET A 21 -13.80 -5.81 6.46
N MET A 22 -14.36 -5.33 7.56
CA MET A 22 -13.83 -4.23 8.35
C MET A 22 -13.45 -4.76 9.74
N ARG A 23 -12.20 -5.18 9.88
CA ARG A 23 -11.67 -5.76 11.12
C ARG A 23 -10.64 -4.82 11.73
N VAL A 24 -10.93 -4.36 12.93
CA VAL A 24 -10.05 -3.55 13.78
C VAL A 24 -9.97 -4.27 15.13
N PRO A 25 -8.79 -4.72 15.55
CA PRO A 25 -8.60 -5.35 16.87
C PRO A 25 -8.65 -4.28 17.98
N ASP A 26 -8.87 -4.73 19.22
CA ASP A 26 -8.79 -3.89 20.42
C ASP A 26 -7.31 -3.60 20.70
N SER A 27 -6.82 -2.51 20.15
CA SER A 27 -5.44 -2.04 20.33
C SER A 27 -5.33 -0.53 20.13
N PRO A 28 -4.53 0.18 20.93
CA PRO A 28 -4.27 1.60 20.73
C PRO A 28 -3.40 1.88 19.51
N VAL A 29 -2.67 0.89 19.00
CA VAL A 29 -1.75 1.02 17.86
C VAL A 29 -2.07 0.00 16.78
N LEU A 30 -2.29 0.47 15.55
CA LEU A 30 -2.64 -0.40 14.43
C LEU A 30 -1.57 -0.41 13.34
N PHE A 31 -1.32 -1.61 12.79
CA PHE A 31 -0.75 -1.77 11.46
C PHE A 31 -1.87 -1.84 10.43
N TRP A 32 -1.93 -0.82 9.56
CA TRP A 32 -2.91 -0.71 8.47
C TRP A 32 -2.23 -0.90 7.10
N PRO A 33 -2.15 -2.12 6.56
CA PRO A 33 -1.46 -2.38 5.30
C PRO A 33 -2.15 -1.72 4.10
N GLY A 34 -3.47 -1.50 4.19
CA GLY A 34 -4.30 -1.07 3.08
C GLY A 34 -4.88 -2.24 2.29
N CYS A 35 -6.03 -2.01 1.67
CA CYS A 35 -6.83 -3.07 1.04
C CYS A 35 -6.13 -3.79 -0.14
N ALA A 36 -5.19 -3.13 -0.83
CA ALA A 36 -4.44 -3.75 -1.92
C ALA A 36 -3.38 -4.72 -1.40
N LEU A 37 -2.68 -4.38 -0.31
CA LEU A 37 -1.67 -5.24 0.32
C LEU A 37 -2.27 -6.46 1.01
N LEU A 38 -3.51 -6.40 1.45
CA LEU A 38 -4.23 -7.57 1.98
C LEU A 38 -4.42 -8.68 0.93
N ASN A 39 -4.22 -8.40 -0.36
CA ASN A 39 -4.23 -9.40 -1.42
C ASN A 39 -2.89 -10.18 -1.52
N LEU A 40 -1.83 -9.72 -0.87
CA LEU A 40 -0.57 -10.46 -0.75
C LEU A 40 -0.77 -11.70 0.14
N ASP A 41 0.22 -12.58 0.13
CA ASP A 41 0.28 -13.66 1.09
C ASP A 41 0.26 -13.11 2.52
N GLY A 42 -0.62 -13.66 3.35
CA GLY A 42 -0.76 -13.24 4.75
C GLY A 42 0.51 -13.44 5.59
N GLU A 43 1.44 -14.28 5.13
CA GLU A 43 2.72 -14.49 5.79
C GLU A 43 3.59 -13.24 5.76
N ILE A 44 3.62 -12.51 4.63
CA ILE A 44 4.36 -11.25 4.51
C ILE A 44 3.85 -10.23 5.53
N LEU A 45 2.53 -10.12 5.66
CA LEU A 45 1.91 -9.19 6.60
C LEU A 45 2.16 -9.61 8.06
N ARG A 46 2.17 -10.92 8.35
CA ARG A 46 2.53 -11.44 9.69
C ARG A 46 4.00 -11.18 10.04
N LYS A 47 4.92 -11.41 9.10
CA LYS A 47 6.34 -11.07 9.28
C LYS A 47 6.53 -9.57 9.50
N THR A 48 5.88 -8.74 8.67
CA THR A 48 5.90 -7.29 8.85
C THR A 48 5.42 -6.91 10.26
N LEU A 49 4.28 -7.45 10.68
CA LEU A 49 3.72 -7.18 12.01
C LEU A 49 4.69 -7.60 13.14
N SER A 50 5.27 -8.79 13.05
CA SER A 50 6.22 -9.29 14.04
C SER A 50 7.44 -8.40 14.19
N VAL A 51 7.96 -7.86 13.08
CA VAL A 51 9.08 -6.91 13.11
C VAL A 51 8.67 -5.58 13.73
N LEU A 52 7.49 -5.05 13.38
CA LEU A 52 6.97 -3.81 13.96
C LEU A 52 6.74 -3.91 15.47
N GLN A 53 6.38 -5.11 15.97
CA GLN A 53 6.16 -5.38 17.40
C GLN A 53 7.42 -5.24 18.26
N TRP A 54 8.62 -5.21 17.68
CA TRP A 54 9.85 -4.91 18.43
C TRP A 54 9.88 -3.48 18.97
N ALA A 55 9.33 -2.50 18.24
CA ALA A 55 9.23 -1.12 18.71
C ALA A 55 7.86 -0.79 19.32
N GLU A 56 6.81 -1.38 18.80
CA GLU A 56 5.42 -1.13 19.20
C GLU A 56 4.76 -2.45 19.63
N PRO A 57 5.02 -2.95 20.85
CA PRO A 57 4.54 -4.27 21.28
C PRO A 57 3.02 -4.46 21.21
N GLN A 58 2.25 -3.36 21.29
CA GLN A 58 0.80 -3.38 21.23
C GLN A 58 0.24 -3.28 19.80
N ILE A 59 1.12 -3.13 18.78
CA ILE A 59 0.65 -2.99 17.41
C ILE A 59 -0.09 -4.23 16.94
N ALA A 60 -1.27 -4.04 16.37
CA ALA A 60 -2.10 -5.12 15.87
C ALA A 60 -2.54 -4.88 14.41
N LEU A 61 -2.72 -5.96 13.65
CA LEU A 61 -3.08 -5.89 12.24
C LEU A 61 -4.55 -5.51 12.07
N ALA A 62 -4.83 -4.44 11.32
CA ALA A 62 -6.17 -4.06 10.90
C ALA A 62 -6.42 -4.40 9.43
N ALA A 63 -7.60 -4.92 9.11
CA ALA A 63 -8.02 -5.18 7.74
C ALA A 63 -9.23 -4.33 7.37
N CYS A 64 -8.96 -3.12 6.91
CA CYS A 64 -9.98 -2.17 6.50
C CYS A 64 -9.58 -1.43 5.22
N CYS A 65 -10.58 -0.88 4.52
CA CYS A 65 -10.35 0.08 3.43
C CYS A 65 -10.39 1.51 4.01
N CYS A 66 -9.42 2.35 3.64
CA CYS A 66 -9.39 3.76 4.06
C CYS A 66 -10.47 4.63 3.42
N GLY A 67 -11.18 4.11 2.41
CA GLY A 67 -12.25 4.84 1.73
C GLY A 67 -11.79 5.77 0.60
N GLN A 68 -10.51 5.89 0.33
CA GLN A 68 -10.00 6.76 -0.73
C GLN A 68 -10.68 6.50 -2.10
N PRO A 69 -10.90 5.25 -2.57
CA PRO A 69 -11.65 5.04 -3.80
C PRO A 69 -13.10 5.50 -3.74
N THR A 70 -13.74 5.50 -2.55
CA THR A 70 -15.11 5.99 -2.39
C THR A 70 -15.24 7.48 -2.73
N ARG A 71 -14.23 8.28 -2.37
CA ARG A 71 -14.21 9.72 -2.64
C ARG A 71 -14.48 10.03 -4.11
N TYR A 72 -13.91 9.24 -5.00
CA TYR A 72 -13.99 9.47 -6.44
C TYR A 72 -15.10 8.69 -7.14
N LEU A 73 -15.41 7.49 -6.66
CA LEU A 73 -16.35 6.57 -7.32
C LEU A 73 -17.78 6.67 -6.77
N LEU A 74 -17.92 7.03 -5.52
CA LEU A 74 -19.19 7.09 -4.77
C LEU A 74 -19.22 8.31 -3.83
N PRO A 75 -19.04 9.55 -4.35
CA PRO A 75 -18.85 10.74 -3.52
C PRO A 75 -19.99 10.94 -2.51
N ASN A 76 -21.23 10.65 -2.88
CA ASN A 76 -22.40 10.75 -2.00
C ASN A 76 -22.35 9.79 -0.78
N ARG A 77 -21.49 8.76 -0.81
CA ARG A 77 -21.28 7.82 0.31
C ARG A 77 -20.00 8.10 1.09
N PHE A 78 -19.20 9.07 0.63
CA PHE A 78 -17.88 9.28 1.19
C PHE A 78 -17.92 9.70 2.66
N ALA A 79 -18.68 10.74 3.00
CA ALA A 79 -18.80 11.23 4.38
C ALA A 79 -19.32 10.14 5.35
N GLN A 80 -20.36 9.40 4.94
CA GLN A 80 -20.89 8.28 5.74
C GLN A 80 -19.83 7.19 6.00
N ARG A 81 -19.01 6.86 4.99
CA ARG A 81 -17.96 5.86 5.12
C ARG A 81 -16.80 6.34 5.97
N GLN A 82 -16.43 7.63 5.86
CA GLN A 82 -15.42 8.22 6.73
C GLN A 82 -15.88 8.16 8.19
N LYS A 83 -17.14 8.58 8.45
CA LYS A 83 -17.73 8.46 9.79
C LYS A 83 -17.68 7.02 10.31
N LYS A 84 -18.05 6.03 9.47
CA LYS A 84 -18.01 4.62 9.86
C LYS A 84 -16.59 4.16 10.25
N ILE A 85 -15.54 4.62 9.54
CA ILE A 85 -14.15 4.31 9.87
C ILE A 85 -13.80 4.98 11.21
N THR A 86 -14.11 6.27 11.38
CA THR A 86 -13.83 7.01 12.61
C THR A 86 -14.51 6.37 13.83
N ASP A 87 -15.81 6.07 13.73
CA ASP A 87 -16.59 5.44 14.81
C ASP A 87 -15.97 4.07 15.18
N LEU A 88 -15.53 3.29 14.16
CA LEU A 88 -14.90 1.99 14.40
C LEU A 88 -13.55 2.14 15.11
N LEU A 89 -12.70 3.06 14.69
CA LEU A 89 -11.40 3.32 15.32
C LEU A 89 -11.55 3.81 16.75
N GLN A 90 -12.49 4.74 16.99
CA GLN A 90 -12.79 5.25 18.33
C GLN A 90 -13.33 4.16 19.25
N LYS A 91 -14.24 3.31 18.75
CA LYS A 91 -14.80 2.18 19.51
C LYS A 91 -13.71 1.22 20.02
N HIS A 92 -12.65 1.00 19.25
CA HIS A 92 -11.53 0.11 19.59
C HIS A 92 -10.34 0.84 20.26
N GLY A 93 -10.55 2.11 20.70
CA GLY A 93 -9.55 2.86 21.46
C GLY A 93 -8.27 3.19 20.69
N VAL A 94 -8.34 3.24 19.35
CA VAL A 94 -7.19 3.50 18.49
C VAL A 94 -6.67 4.91 18.70
N GLN A 95 -5.36 5.06 18.85
CA GLN A 95 -4.65 6.33 18.99
C GLN A 95 -3.67 6.55 17.83
N ARG A 96 -2.96 5.50 17.40
CA ARG A 96 -1.92 5.55 16.38
C ARG A 96 -2.14 4.51 15.29
N ILE A 97 -1.88 4.89 14.04
CA ILE A 97 -2.03 4.02 12.86
C ILE A 97 -0.76 4.07 12.02
N TYR A 98 -0.06 2.96 11.92
CA TYR A 98 1.04 2.78 10.99
C TYR A 98 0.54 2.21 9.67
N THR A 99 0.79 2.91 8.57
CA THR A 99 0.27 2.55 7.23
C THR A 99 1.39 2.11 6.29
N ALA A 100 1.16 1.04 5.50
CA ALA A 100 2.06 0.64 4.43
C ALA A 100 1.67 1.24 3.05
N CYS A 101 0.44 1.71 2.93
CA CYS A 101 -0.06 2.28 1.67
C CYS A 101 -0.06 3.80 1.73
N PRO A 102 0.66 4.52 0.82
CA PRO A 102 0.75 5.97 0.86
C PRO A 102 -0.61 6.67 0.63
N ASN A 103 -1.52 6.05 -0.12
CA ASN A 103 -2.89 6.57 -0.26
C ASN A 103 -3.68 6.45 1.05
N CYS A 104 -3.46 5.38 1.83
CA CYS A 104 -4.07 5.24 3.14
C CYS A 104 -3.51 6.28 4.12
N THR A 105 -2.21 6.55 4.09
CA THR A 105 -1.58 7.59 4.92
C THR A 105 -2.29 8.94 4.72
N LEU A 106 -2.42 9.39 3.47
CA LEU A 106 -3.08 10.65 3.16
C LEU A 106 -4.56 10.64 3.62
N GLN A 107 -5.29 9.56 3.28
CA GLN A 107 -6.73 9.51 3.54
C GLN A 107 -7.06 9.40 5.02
N LEU A 108 -6.26 8.67 5.81
CA LEU A 108 -6.51 8.51 7.24
C LEU A 108 -6.08 9.75 8.04
N ARG A 109 -5.05 10.48 7.61
CA ARG A 109 -4.68 11.78 8.20
C ARG A 109 -5.82 12.80 8.15
N GLU A 110 -6.65 12.75 7.11
CA GLU A 110 -7.80 13.64 6.96
C GLU A 110 -8.96 13.33 7.94
N LEU A 111 -8.99 12.15 8.57
CA LEU A 111 -10.01 11.84 9.58
C LEU A 111 -9.86 12.70 10.83
N GLY A 112 -8.63 13.09 11.16
CA GLY A 112 -8.30 13.75 12.43
C GLY A 112 -8.44 12.83 13.64
N GLY A 113 -7.92 13.26 14.78
CA GLY A 113 -8.06 12.54 16.05
C GLY A 113 -7.20 11.27 16.20
N PHE A 114 -6.39 10.92 15.20
CA PHE A 114 -5.46 9.78 15.21
C PHE A 114 -4.08 10.22 14.72
N GLU A 115 -3.03 9.68 15.33
CA GLU A 115 -1.68 9.82 14.80
C GLU A 115 -1.48 8.83 13.66
N VAL A 116 -1.26 9.32 12.42
CA VAL A 116 -1.12 8.48 11.23
C VAL A 116 0.28 8.61 10.64
N LEU A 117 1.03 7.52 10.71
CA LEU A 117 2.43 7.44 10.32
C LEU A 117 2.64 6.37 9.23
N PRO A 118 3.59 6.56 8.30
CA PRO A 118 4.03 5.47 7.44
C PRO A 118 4.87 4.46 8.23
N ILE A 119 4.83 3.17 7.86
CA ILE A 119 5.63 2.13 8.52
C ILE A 119 7.12 2.20 8.20
N TRP A 120 7.49 2.86 7.10
CA TRP A 120 8.84 2.78 6.54
C TRP A 120 9.93 3.29 7.50
N PRO A 121 9.79 4.46 8.15
CA PRO A 121 10.75 4.92 9.15
C PRO A 121 10.89 3.94 10.32
N LEU A 122 9.77 3.42 10.83
CA LEU A 122 9.80 2.45 11.94
C LEU A 122 10.51 1.15 11.51
N LEU A 123 10.25 0.66 10.30
CA LEU A 123 10.96 -0.53 9.79
C LEU A 123 12.48 -0.29 9.65
N VAL A 124 12.90 0.93 9.27
CA VAL A 124 14.35 1.26 9.25
C VAL A 124 14.98 1.10 10.63
N GLU A 125 14.28 1.48 11.68
CA GLU A 125 14.78 1.38 13.05
C GLU A 125 14.86 -0.06 13.55
N VAL A 126 13.85 -0.89 13.25
CA VAL A 126 13.67 -2.19 13.93
C VAL A 126 14.13 -3.39 13.11
N VAL A 127 14.13 -3.32 11.76
CA VAL A 127 14.49 -4.47 10.93
C VAL A 127 15.96 -4.85 11.09
N GLN A 128 16.21 -6.11 11.37
CA GLN A 128 17.55 -6.69 11.50
C GLN A 128 17.89 -7.58 10.30
N PRO A 129 19.17 -7.85 9.99
CA PRO A 129 19.55 -8.72 8.86
C PRO A 129 18.89 -10.11 8.90
N ARG A 130 18.63 -10.66 10.08
CA ARG A 130 17.96 -11.96 10.28
C ARG A 130 16.48 -11.97 9.87
N ASP A 131 15.85 -10.80 9.81
CA ASP A 131 14.43 -10.65 9.46
C ASP A 131 14.25 -10.61 7.94
N LEU A 132 15.33 -10.29 7.21
CA LEU A 132 15.29 -10.06 5.77
C LEU A 132 15.28 -11.37 4.99
N ALA A 133 14.47 -11.41 3.94
CA ALA A 133 14.49 -12.48 2.98
C ALA A 133 15.72 -12.38 2.06
N PRO A 134 16.20 -13.51 1.51
CA PRO A 134 17.22 -13.47 0.47
C PRO A 134 16.75 -12.69 -0.75
N LEU A 135 17.64 -11.87 -1.32
CA LEU A 135 17.31 -11.14 -2.54
C LEU A 135 17.09 -12.09 -3.72
N PRO A 136 16.14 -11.79 -4.61
CA PRO A 136 15.91 -12.56 -5.83
C PRO A 136 17.17 -12.56 -6.71
N GLN A 137 17.72 -13.75 -6.98
CA GLN A 137 18.93 -13.89 -7.79
C GLN A 137 18.69 -13.50 -9.25
N GLY A 138 19.69 -12.89 -9.88
CA GLY A 138 19.66 -12.53 -11.30
C GLY A 138 18.64 -11.43 -11.64
N LYS A 139 18.12 -10.71 -10.67
CA LYS A 139 17.19 -9.60 -10.89
C LYS A 139 17.90 -8.26 -10.72
N SER A 140 17.61 -7.34 -11.64
CA SER A 140 17.97 -5.93 -11.54
C SER A 140 16.72 -5.11 -11.25
N PHE A 141 16.85 -4.06 -10.48
CA PHE A 141 15.71 -3.31 -9.97
C PHE A 141 15.74 -1.84 -10.39
N VAL A 142 14.54 -1.26 -10.55
CA VAL A 142 14.32 0.19 -10.68
C VAL A 142 13.29 0.62 -9.65
N TRP A 143 13.60 1.70 -8.91
CA TRP A 143 12.71 2.22 -7.88
C TRP A 143 11.64 3.15 -8.44
N HIS A 144 10.40 3.02 -7.98
CA HIS A 144 9.30 3.94 -8.27
C HIS A 144 8.77 4.56 -6.98
N ASP A 145 9.01 5.86 -6.79
CA ASP A 145 8.35 6.62 -5.73
C ASP A 145 6.87 6.81 -6.03
N PRO A 146 5.96 6.42 -5.12
CA PRO A 146 4.54 6.69 -5.30
C PRO A 146 4.23 8.19 -5.26
N CYS A 147 3.42 8.68 -6.18
CA CYS A 147 3.12 10.12 -6.27
C CYS A 147 2.49 10.73 -4.99
N PRO A 148 1.79 10.00 -4.10
CA PRO A 148 1.36 10.57 -2.82
C PRO A 148 2.50 10.93 -1.87
N THR A 149 3.70 10.37 -2.06
CA THR A 149 4.86 10.66 -1.18
C THR A 149 5.71 11.84 -1.65
N ARG A 150 5.34 12.56 -2.73
CA ARG A 150 6.14 13.66 -3.28
C ARG A 150 6.58 14.71 -2.26
N ARG A 151 5.76 14.96 -1.24
CA ARG A 151 6.03 15.96 -0.19
C ARG A 151 6.42 15.32 1.14
N ASP A 152 6.74 14.02 1.14
CA ASP A 152 7.09 13.27 2.34
C ASP A 152 8.50 12.66 2.17
N LEU A 153 9.50 13.51 2.38
CA LEU A 153 10.91 13.12 2.27
C LEU A 153 11.27 11.99 3.22
N THR A 154 10.65 11.95 4.39
CA THR A 154 10.90 10.91 5.39
C THR A 154 10.53 9.52 4.84
N GLN A 155 9.38 9.40 4.18
CA GLN A 155 9.01 8.13 3.53
C GLN A 155 9.96 7.75 2.39
N GLN A 156 10.37 8.73 1.58
CA GLN A 156 11.27 8.49 0.45
C GLN A 156 12.64 8.02 0.91
N GLN A 157 13.21 8.68 1.91
CA GLN A 157 14.51 8.32 2.50
C GLN A 157 14.46 6.96 3.20
N ALA A 158 13.42 6.71 3.99
CA ALA A 158 13.23 5.43 4.67
C ALA A 158 13.14 4.25 3.69
N ALA A 159 12.46 4.41 2.56
CA ALA A 159 12.39 3.37 1.54
C ALA A 159 13.79 3.06 0.97
N ARG A 160 14.62 4.06 0.70
CA ARG A 160 15.99 3.88 0.21
C ARG A 160 16.89 3.22 1.24
N GLN A 161 16.81 3.66 2.50
CA GLN A 161 17.55 3.04 3.61
C GLN A 161 17.18 1.55 3.79
N LEU A 162 15.91 1.17 3.59
CA LEU A 162 15.50 -0.22 3.64
C LEU A 162 16.06 -1.03 2.46
N LEU A 163 16.11 -0.45 1.25
CA LEU A 163 16.75 -1.07 0.09
C LEU A 163 18.24 -1.29 0.32
N GLU A 164 18.93 -0.31 0.90
CA GLU A 164 20.35 -0.42 1.29
C GLU A 164 20.56 -1.48 2.37
N LYS A 165 19.73 -1.48 3.43
CA LYS A 165 19.81 -2.48 4.51
C LYS A 165 19.64 -3.92 4.03
N CYS A 166 18.82 -4.17 3.01
CA CYS A 166 18.69 -5.50 2.44
C CYS A 166 19.73 -5.81 1.35
N GLY A 167 20.69 -4.88 1.09
CA GLY A 167 21.73 -5.06 0.07
C GLY A 167 21.20 -5.00 -1.37
N CYS A 168 20.02 -4.41 -1.58
CA CYS A 168 19.42 -4.31 -2.91
C CYS A 168 20.04 -3.17 -3.72
N SER A 169 20.72 -3.51 -4.81
CA SER A 169 21.13 -2.55 -5.81
C SER A 169 19.98 -2.19 -6.72
N PHE A 170 19.70 -0.91 -6.87
CA PHE A 170 18.62 -0.39 -7.71
C PHE A 170 19.06 0.86 -8.47
N THR A 171 18.31 1.18 -9.53
CA THR A 171 18.44 2.47 -10.22
C THR A 171 17.20 3.31 -10.00
N GLU A 172 17.34 4.59 -10.20
CA GLU A 172 16.23 5.54 -10.17
C GLU A 172 15.94 6.06 -11.57
N PRO A 173 14.68 6.31 -11.91
CA PRO A 173 14.31 6.96 -13.16
C PRO A 173 14.62 8.47 -13.11
N GLU A 174 14.50 9.14 -14.25
CA GLU A 174 14.72 10.60 -14.36
C GLU A 174 13.87 11.38 -13.36
N HIS A 175 12.58 11.08 -13.27
CA HIS A 175 11.69 11.73 -12.30
C HIS A 175 11.53 10.85 -11.06
N THR A 176 12.25 11.18 -10.00
CA THR A 176 12.27 10.44 -8.72
C THR A 176 12.01 11.38 -7.54
N GLY A 177 11.71 10.82 -6.37
CA GLY A 177 11.47 11.60 -5.16
C GLY A 177 10.34 12.61 -5.32
N CYS A 178 10.63 13.89 -5.05
CA CYS A 178 9.66 14.97 -5.16
C CYS A 178 9.21 15.26 -6.60
N SER A 179 10.02 14.90 -7.61
CA SER A 179 9.68 15.04 -9.03
C SER A 179 8.96 13.84 -9.61
N THR A 180 8.77 12.74 -8.86
CA THR A 180 8.15 11.51 -9.36
C THR A 180 6.87 11.78 -10.14
N ILE A 181 6.68 11.07 -11.25
CA ILE A 181 5.44 11.15 -12.04
C ILE A 181 4.51 9.96 -11.72
N CYS A 182 3.22 10.20 -11.93
CA CYS A 182 2.18 9.25 -11.52
C CYS A 182 2.15 8.01 -12.42
N CYS A 183 1.89 6.83 -11.81
CA CYS A 183 1.63 5.58 -12.51
C CYS A 183 0.28 5.55 -13.28
N GLY A 184 -0.49 6.64 -13.25
CA GLY A 184 -1.81 6.74 -13.88
C GLY A 184 -2.98 6.24 -13.03
N ASN A 185 -2.73 5.78 -11.79
CA ASN A 185 -3.79 5.19 -10.95
C ASN A 185 -4.30 6.10 -9.83
N PHE A 186 -3.61 7.21 -9.54
CA PHE A 186 -4.01 8.11 -8.48
C PHE A 186 -5.40 8.71 -8.74
N HIS A 187 -6.18 8.95 -7.68
CA HIS A 187 -7.56 9.45 -7.77
C HIS A 187 -8.51 8.59 -8.63
N MET A 188 -8.25 7.28 -8.74
CA MET A 188 -9.04 6.35 -9.54
C MET A 188 -9.07 6.72 -11.05
N THR A 189 -8.00 7.37 -11.54
CA THR A 189 -7.91 7.84 -12.92
C THR A 189 -8.10 6.71 -13.93
N HIS A 190 -7.57 5.50 -13.64
CA HIS A 190 -7.75 4.33 -14.49
C HIS A 190 -9.22 3.91 -14.70
N THR A 191 -10.09 4.21 -13.73
CA THR A 191 -11.53 3.90 -13.82
C THR A 191 -12.30 5.07 -14.44
N LEU A 192 -11.96 6.30 -14.08
CA LEU A 192 -12.71 7.51 -14.47
C LEU A 192 -12.28 8.07 -15.82
N ARG A 193 -10.98 7.98 -16.13
CA ARG A 193 -10.34 8.54 -17.34
C ARG A 193 -9.28 7.57 -17.87
N PRO A 194 -9.68 6.41 -18.41
CA PRO A 194 -8.75 5.34 -18.79
C PRO A 194 -7.70 5.79 -19.83
N GLU A 195 -8.06 6.67 -20.76
CA GLU A 195 -7.14 7.19 -21.81
C GLU A 195 -6.04 8.03 -21.15
N VAL A 196 -6.39 8.92 -20.23
CA VAL A 196 -5.44 9.75 -19.47
C VAL A 196 -4.55 8.85 -18.61
N SER A 197 -5.13 7.86 -17.94
CA SER A 197 -4.40 6.89 -17.14
C SER A 197 -3.35 6.14 -17.97
N THR A 198 -3.73 5.70 -19.17
CA THR A 198 -2.81 5.00 -20.08
C THR A 198 -1.65 5.91 -20.52
N GLN A 199 -1.93 7.15 -20.91
CA GLN A 199 -0.89 8.11 -21.29
C GLN A 199 0.09 8.38 -20.13
N MET A 200 -0.43 8.61 -18.90
CA MET A 200 0.40 8.82 -17.72
C MET A 200 1.27 7.59 -17.44
N ARG A 201 0.69 6.39 -17.53
CA ARG A 201 1.39 5.13 -17.29
C ARG A 201 2.49 4.89 -18.31
N GLN A 202 2.21 5.08 -19.60
CA GLN A 202 3.21 4.94 -20.66
C GLN A 202 4.36 5.93 -20.47
N ARG A 203 4.06 7.20 -20.18
CA ARG A 203 5.10 8.19 -19.86
C ARG A 203 6.01 7.70 -18.74
N ARG A 204 5.43 7.12 -17.67
CA ARG A 204 6.21 6.61 -16.55
C ARG A 204 7.01 5.37 -16.91
N LEU A 205 6.42 4.45 -17.69
CA LEU A 205 7.09 3.22 -18.12
C LEU A 205 8.28 3.49 -19.05
N ASN A 206 8.23 4.54 -19.85
CA ASN A 206 9.34 4.94 -20.72
C ASN A 206 10.61 5.33 -19.95
N GLU A 207 10.50 5.68 -18.68
CA GLU A 207 11.66 5.96 -17.82
C GLU A 207 12.26 4.70 -17.17
N PHE A 208 11.59 3.56 -17.26
CA PHE A 208 12.04 2.31 -16.65
C PHE A 208 12.69 1.39 -17.69
N PRO A 209 13.94 0.96 -17.48
CA PRO A 209 14.54 -0.08 -18.32
C PRO A 209 13.64 -1.32 -18.39
N ALA A 210 13.49 -1.89 -19.60
CA ALA A 210 12.51 -2.96 -19.86
C ALA A 210 12.83 -4.26 -19.10
N ASP A 211 14.10 -4.54 -18.87
CA ASP A 211 14.65 -5.72 -18.21
C ASP A 211 14.60 -5.67 -16.68
N ARG A 212 14.23 -4.53 -16.10
CA ARG A 212 14.25 -4.36 -14.64
C ARG A 212 12.91 -4.60 -13.99
N VAL A 213 12.96 -5.17 -12.79
CA VAL A 213 11.81 -5.31 -11.89
C VAL A 213 11.51 -3.95 -11.27
N ILE A 214 10.27 -3.49 -11.38
CA ILE A 214 9.84 -2.23 -10.77
C ILE A 214 9.53 -2.47 -9.29
N LEU A 215 10.33 -1.85 -8.41
CA LEU A 215 10.09 -1.82 -6.97
C LEU A 215 9.29 -0.57 -6.58
N SER A 216 8.36 -0.72 -5.66
CA SER A 216 7.62 0.41 -5.08
C SER A 216 7.06 0.08 -3.70
N SER A 217 6.81 1.11 -2.90
CA SER A 217 6.05 1.02 -1.64
C SER A 217 4.53 1.19 -1.84
N CYS A 218 4.03 1.08 -3.06
CA CYS A 218 2.60 1.23 -3.37
C CYS A 218 2.09 0.12 -4.28
N GLU A 219 1.32 -0.81 -3.72
CA GLU A 219 0.71 -1.90 -4.48
C GLU A 219 -0.25 -1.41 -5.58
N GLY A 220 -0.90 -0.26 -5.39
CA GLY A 220 -1.72 0.36 -6.43
C GLY A 220 -0.93 0.82 -7.65
N CYS A 221 0.33 1.23 -7.49
CA CYS A 221 1.21 1.56 -8.61
C CYS A 221 1.68 0.29 -9.32
N LEU A 222 2.09 -0.73 -8.57
CA LEU A 222 2.53 -2.02 -9.13
C LEU A 222 1.41 -2.70 -9.92
N GLY A 223 0.19 -2.68 -9.38
CA GLY A 223 -1.02 -3.17 -10.07
C GLY A 223 -1.35 -2.41 -11.36
N ALA A 224 -0.89 -1.15 -11.52
CA ALA A 224 -1.03 -0.40 -12.76
C ALA A 224 0.01 -0.83 -13.81
N PHE A 225 1.20 -1.29 -13.41
CA PHE A 225 2.28 -1.68 -14.32
C PHE A 225 2.22 -3.15 -14.76
N ARG A 226 1.66 -4.05 -13.94
CA ARG A 226 1.56 -5.50 -14.27
C ARG A 226 0.83 -5.80 -15.59
N PRO A 227 -0.32 -5.18 -15.89
CA PRO A 227 -1.01 -5.41 -17.16
C PRO A 227 -0.23 -5.01 -18.41
N GLU A 228 0.81 -4.17 -18.24
CA GLU A 228 1.71 -3.74 -19.31
C GLU A 228 2.90 -4.71 -19.49
N GLY A 229 2.83 -5.92 -18.91
CA GLY A 229 3.87 -6.95 -19.00
C GLY A 229 5.10 -6.70 -18.14
N ARG A 230 5.07 -5.71 -17.21
CA ARG A 230 6.23 -5.39 -16.37
C ARG A 230 6.28 -6.29 -15.11
N GLN A 231 7.47 -6.80 -14.84
CA GLN A 231 7.73 -7.44 -13.55
C GLN A 231 7.73 -6.38 -12.45
N THR A 232 7.03 -6.65 -11.37
CA THR A 232 6.89 -5.72 -10.26
C THR A 232 7.04 -6.45 -8.93
N MET A 233 7.54 -5.74 -7.91
CA MET A 233 7.65 -6.27 -6.56
C MET A 233 7.39 -5.17 -5.54
N HIS A 234 6.62 -5.46 -4.51
CA HIS A 234 6.39 -4.52 -3.43
C HIS A 234 7.59 -4.52 -2.45
N LEU A 235 7.89 -3.37 -1.83
CA LEU A 235 9.00 -3.28 -0.88
C LEU A 235 8.89 -4.31 0.26
N LEU A 236 7.71 -4.59 0.77
CA LEU A 236 7.50 -5.64 1.78
C LEU A 236 7.81 -7.05 1.25
N GLU A 237 7.57 -7.32 -0.04
CA GLU A 237 7.94 -8.59 -0.65
C GLU A 237 9.45 -8.74 -0.77
N LEU A 238 10.15 -7.65 -1.08
CA LEU A 238 11.61 -7.66 -1.12
C LEU A 238 12.20 -7.91 0.27
N LEU A 239 11.65 -7.27 1.31
CA LEU A 239 12.14 -7.39 2.68
C LEU A 239 11.82 -8.74 3.32
N PHE A 240 10.61 -9.26 3.12
CA PHE A 240 10.09 -10.39 3.92
C PHE A 240 9.77 -11.65 3.11
N GLY A 241 10.02 -11.65 1.80
CA GLY A 241 9.81 -12.77 0.89
C GLY A 241 8.68 -12.53 -0.11
N GLN A 242 8.81 -13.15 -1.28
CA GLN A 242 7.83 -13.01 -2.35
C GLN A 242 6.47 -13.61 -1.99
N SER A 243 5.41 -12.92 -2.39
CA SER A 243 4.07 -13.46 -2.32
C SER A 243 3.89 -14.56 -3.38
N SER A 244 3.38 -15.71 -2.96
CA SER A 244 3.04 -16.81 -3.87
C SER A 244 1.86 -16.47 -4.78
N SER A 245 1.01 -15.55 -4.36
CA SER A 245 -0.16 -15.12 -5.11
C SER A 245 -0.71 -13.77 -4.64
N HIS A 246 -1.33 -13.04 -5.57
CA HIS A 246 -2.06 -11.81 -5.28
C HIS A 246 -3.56 -12.08 -5.51
N SER A 247 -4.33 -12.28 -4.47
CA SER A 247 -5.71 -12.72 -4.60
C SER A 247 -6.67 -12.17 -3.54
N TRP A 248 -7.95 -12.07 -3.91
CA TRP A 248 -9.03 -11.81 -2.96
C TRP A 248 -9.14 -12.90 -1.89
N GLY A 249 -8.78 -14.14 -2.21
CA GLY A 249 -8.75 -15.24 -1.24
C GLY A 249 -7.77 -14.97 -0.10
N ASN A 250 -6.59 -14.43 -0.40
CA ASN A 250 -5.62 -13.99 0.62
C ASN A 250 -6.22 -12.92 1.52
N ARG A 251 -6.86 -11.90 0.94
CA ARG A 251 -7.51 -10.83 1.69
C ARG A 251 -8.59 -11.36 2.63
N ILE A 252 -9.46 -12.24 2.15
CA ILE A 252 -10.52 -12.84 2.97
C ILE A 252 -9.90 -13.63 4.13
N ARG A 253 -8.94 -14.51 3.86
CA ARG A 253 -8.26 -15.32 4.89
C ARG A 253 -7.59 -14.43 5.95
N THR A 254 -6.82 -13.44 5.52
CA THR A 254 -6.16 -12.49 6.43
C THR A 254 -7.18 -11.70 7.24
N THR A 255 -8.24 -11.20 6.62
CA THR A 255 -9.29 -10.44 7.32
C THR A 255 -10.00 -11.29 8.37
N LEU A 256 -10.35 -12.55 8.05
CA LEU A 256 -11.04 -13.44 8.98
C LEU A 256 -10.14 -13.98 10.10
N SER A 257 -8.82 -13.93 9.95
CA SER A 257 -7.87 -14.32 11.01
C SER A 257 -7.68 -13.24 12.09
N ILE A 258 -8.12 -12.02 11.86
CA ILE A 258 -8.07 -10.92 12.83
C ILE A 258 -9.20 -11.09 13.84
N ARG A 259 -8.82 -11.22 15.12
CA ARG A 259 -9.73 -11.37 16.27
C ARG A 259 -9.96 -10.04 16.97
#